data_ff6561fcdd80f8b4ffc6e1265912fb45
#
_entry.id   ff6561fcdd80f8b4ffc6e1265912fb45
#
_cell.length_a   1.000
_cell.length_b   1.000
_cell.length_c   1.000
_cell.angle_alpha   90.00
_cell.angle_beta   90.00
_cell.angle_gamma   90.00
#
_symmetry.space_group_name_H-M   'P 1'
#
loop_
_entity.id
_entity.type
_entity.pdbx_description
1 polymer ?
#
loop_
_entity_poly.entity_id
_entity_poly.type
_entity_poly.pdbx_seq_one_letter_code
_entity_poly.pdbx_strand_id
1 'polypeptide(L)'
;MDARDEWFYTWYHGVHFIRHDSHHPRAKRVVEFILDHTGIGEIDFLFIDGDHSYEGVKADFEMYSPLVAKNGIIAFHDIVISTRHHDRNVYVGEFWRELTKVRNPKFLNQCMIGGNWYEIYEFVEPGNDWAGI
;
A
#
# COMPACT_ATOMS: atom_id res chain seq x y z
N MET A 1 -6.23 26.71 -12.22
CA MET A 1 -5.81 25.62 -11.30
C MET A 1 -6.70 24.43 -11.59
N ASP A 2 -6.10 23.32 -12.01
CA ASP A 2 -6.85 22.09 -12.25
C ASP A 2 -7.40 21.57 -10.91
N ALA A 3 -8.64 21.10 -10.87
CA ALA A 3 -9.24 20.52 -9.66
C ALA A 3 -8.38 19.35 -9.08
N ARG A 4 -7.51 18.77 -9.92
CA ARG A 4 -6.55 17.75 -9.51
C ARG A 4 -5.40 18.30 -8.66
N ASP A 5 -5.15 19.59 -8.70
CA ASP A 5 -4.11 20.24 -7.91
C ASP A 5 -4.59 20.65 -6.50
N GLU A 6 -5.88 20.50 -6.24
CA GLU A 6 -6.42 20.76 -4.92
C GLU A 6 -6.04 19.65 -3.95
N TRP A 7 -5.19 19.98 -3.04
CA TRP A 7 -4.86 19.09 -1.93
C TRP A 7 -5.27 19.73 -0.62
N PHE A 8 -5.57 18.89 0.38
CA PHE A 8 -5.72 19.38 1.73
C PHE A 8 -5.23 18.34 2.74
N TYR A 9 -4.89 18.83 3.91
CA TYR A 9 -4.57 18.06 5.07
C TYR A 9 -5.45 18.51 6.24
N THR A 10 -6.01 17.54 6.94
CA THR A 10 -6.73 17.78 8.18
C THR A 10 -6.46 16.69 9.20
N TRP A 11 -6.70 17.01 10.45
CA TRP A 11 -6.48 16.09 11.57
C TRP A 11 -7.69 16.10 12.49
N TYR A 12 -8.10 14.91 12.94
CA TYR A 12 -9.21 14.73 13.86
C TYR A 12 -9.04 13.44 14.66
N HIS A 13 -9.01 13.54 16.01
CA HIS A 13 -8.90 12.39 16.92
C HIS A 13 -7.79 11.40 16.57
N GLY A 14 -6.60 11.90 16.25
CA GLY A 14 -5.46 11.03 15.92
C GLY A 14 -5.48 10.45 14.50
N VAL A 15 -6.50 10.77 13.70
CA VAL A 15 -6.56 10.40 12.29
C VAL A 15 -6.13 11.58 11.44
N HIS A 16 -5.20 11.35 10.55
CA HIS A 16 -4.68 12.35 9.62
C HIS A 16 -5.20 12.05 8.21
N PHE A 17 -5.88 13.02 7.62
CA PHE A 17 -6.41 12.91 6.26
C PHE A 17 -5.58 13.76 5.31
N ILE A 18 -5.00 13.12 4.31
CA ILE A 18 -4.25 13.79 3.25
C ILE A 18 -4.97 13.51 1.93
N ARG A 19 -5.58 14.54 1.36
CA ARG A 19 -6.14 14.45 0.01
C ARG A 19 -5.10 14.94 -0.97
N HIS A 20 -4.47 14.01 -1.66
CA HIS A 20 -3.47 14.29 -2.66
C HIS A 20 -3.23 13.06 -3.54
N ASP A 21 -2.61 13.25 -4.69
CA ASP A 21 -1.98 12.16 -5.42
C ASP A 21 -0.83 11.60 -4.56
N SER A 22 -0.92 10.32 -4.22
CA SER A 22 0.09 9.65 -3.38
C SER A 22 1.49 9.65 -4.01
N HIS A 23 1.57 9.73 -5.36
CA HIS A 23 2.83 9.79 -6.09
C HIS A 23 3.45 11.18 -6.12
N HIS A 24 2.73 12.20 -5.65
CA HIS A 24 3.27 13.55 -5.61
C HIS A 24 4.23 13.70 -4.42
N PRO A 25 5.43 14.29 -4.61
CA PRO A 25 6.40 14.46 -3.52
C PRO A 25 5.87 15.18 -2.28
N ARG A 26 4.91 16.08 -2.46
CA ARG A 26 4.25 16.78 -1.35
C ARG A 26 3.49 15.83 -0.44
N ALA A 27 2.80 14.82 -0.99
CA ALA A 27 2.08 13.84 -0.19
C ALA A 27 3.04 13.10 0.74
N LYS A 28 4.16 12.64 0.23
CA LYS A 28 5.21 12.01 1.04
C LYS A 28 5.76 12.95 2.11
N ARG A 29 6.05 14.20 1.75
CA ARG A 29 6.53 15.19 2.73
C ARG A 29 5.54 15.44 3.86
N VAL A 30 4.24 15.44 3.57
CA VAL A 30 3.22 15.59 4.62
C VAL A 30 3.22 14.38 5.55
N VAL A 31 3.34 13.16 5.02
CA VAL A 31 3.47 11.95 5.85
C VAL A 31 4.70 12.03 6.74
N GLU A 32 5.86 12.38 6.19
CA GLU A 32 7.10 12.53 6.95
C GLU A 32 6.96 13.60 8.06
N PHE A 33 6.32 14.72 7.74
CA PHE A 33 6.03 15.75 8.72
C PHE A 33 5.16 15.24 9.87
N ILE A 34 4.11 14.49 9.56
CA ILE A 34 3.23 13.89 10.58
C ILE A 34 4.02 12.93 11.48
N LEU A 35 4.82 12.05 10.90
CA LEU A 35 5.64 11.10 11.64
C LEU A 35 6.60 11.80 12.60
N ASP A 36 7.24 12.88 12.16
CA ASP A 36 8.15 13.67 12.96
C ASP A 36 7.43 14.40 14.10
N HIS A 37 6.36 15.12 13.78
CA HIS A 37 5.69 16.00 14.73
C HIS A 37 4.83 15.28 15.77
N THR A 38 4.35 14.08 15.45
CA THR A 38 3.62 13.24 16.41
C THR A 38 4.52 12.42 17.32
N GLY A 39 5.83 12.37 17.02
CA GLY A 39 6.78 11.52 17.74
C GLY A 39 6.68 10.04 17.41
N ILE A 40 5.82 9.66 16.46
CA ILE A 40 5.68 8.26 16.01
C ILE A 40 6.93 7.80 15.26
N GLY A 41 7.48 8.67 14.40
CA GLY A 41 8.73 8.46 13.70
C GLY A 41 8.64 7.53 12.49
N GLU A 42 8.04 6.38 12.62
CA GLU A 42 7.97 5.35 11.57
C GLU A 42 6.53 4.81 11.42
N ILE A 43 6.25 4.23 10.26
CA ILE A 43 4.96 3.58 9.98
C ILE A 43 5.01 2.14 10.51
N ASP A 44 4.04 1.74 11.31
CA ASP A 44 3.92 0.35 11.79
C ASP A 44 3.14 -0.53 10.80
N PHE A 45 2.18 0.06 10.11
CA PHE A 45 1.35 -0.64 9.13
C PHE A 45 1.10 0.24 7.91
N LEU A 46 1.54 -0.22 6.75
CA LEU A 46 1.29 0.42 5.45
C LEU A 46 0.35 -0.45 4.63
N PHE A 47 -0.82 0.09 4.30
CA PHE A 47 -1.76 -0.56 3.39
C PHE A 47 -1.80 0.17 2.06
N ILE A 48 -1.44 -0.52 0.97
CA ILE A 48 -1.40 0.03 -0.38
C ILE A 48 -2.65 -0.38 -1.13
N ASP A 49 -3.52 0.60 -1.36
CA ASP A 49 -4.82 0.44 -2.01
C ASP A 49 -5.17 1.70 -2.84
N GLY A 50 -4.20 2.20 -3.57
CA GLY A 50 -4.34 3.41 -4.39
C GLY A 50 -4.48 3.10 -5.87
N ASP A 51 -3.51 3.53 -6.67
CA ASP A 51 -3.44 3.23 -8.10
C ASP A 51 -3.07 1.76 -8.31
N HIS A 52 -3.98 0.98 -8.84
CA HIS A 52 -3.83 -0.47 -9.02
C HIS A 52 -3.07 -0.84 -10.31
N SER A 53 -2.63 0.12 -11.12
CA SER A 53 -1.72 -0.17 -12.22
C SER A 53 -0.38 -0.68 -11.70
N TYR A 54 0.37 -1.41 -12.51
CA TYR A 54 1.70 -1.90 -12.13
C TYR A 54 2.61 -0.74 -11.70
N GLU A 55 2.67 0.32 -12.49
CA GLU A 55 3.49 1.49 -12.19
C GLU A 55 3.02 2.22 -10.93
N GLY A 56 1.71 2.31 -10.73
CA GLY A 56 1.11 2.99 -9.59
C GLY A 56 1.42 2.29 -8.27
N VAL A 57 1.16 0.99 -8.19
CA VAL A 57 1.44 0.22 -6.97
C VAL A 57 2.94 0.17 -6.67
N LYS A 58 3.77 0.07 -7.71
CA LYS A 58 5.22 0.11 -7.56
C LYS A 58 5.69 1.45 -7.00
N ALA A 59 5.17 2.55 -7.53
CA ALA A 59 5.50 3.89 -7.06
C ALA A 59 5.10 4.09 -5.58
N ASP A 60 3.90 3.68 -5.20
CA ASP A 60 3.45 3.75 -3.81
C ASP A 60 4.38 2.95 -2.88
N PHE A 61 4.72 1.74 -3.28
CA PHE A 61 5.64 0.91 -2.50
C PHE A 61 7.03 1.56 -2.37
N GLU A 62 7.62 2.00 -3.46
CA GLU A 62 8.96 2.62 -3.46
C GLU A 62 9.01 3.92 -2.66
N MET A 63 7.93 4.71 -2.70
CA MET A 63 7.87 5.98 -1.98
C MET A 63 7.68 5.80 -0.47
N TYR A 64 6.82 4.91 -0.04
CA TYR A 64 6.38 4.83 1.35
C TYR A 64 6.98 3.66 2.15
N SER A 65 7.42 2.60 1.50
CA SER A 65 8.06 1.48 2.21
C SER A 65 9.30 1.89 3.02
N PRO A 66 10.13 2.87 2.59
CA PRO A 66 11.25 3.33 3.40
C PRO A 66 10.85 3.97 4.74
N LEU A 67 9.60 4.38 4.87
CA LEU A 67 9.06 4.99 6.10
C LEU A 67 8.55 3.94 7.08
N VAL A 68 8.47 2.68 6.68
CA VAL A 68 7.95 1.59 7.50
C VAL A 68 9.03 1.10 8.46
N ALA A 69 8.65 0.90 9.72
CA ALA A 69 9.52 0.38 10.76
C ALA A 69 10.06 -1.01 10.41
N LYS A 70 11.21 -1.36 10.97
CA LYS A 70 11.87 -2.65 10.72
C LYS A 70 10.96 -3.86 10.94
N ASN A 71 10.09 -3.81 11.93
CA ASN A 71 9.11 -4.86 12.22
C ASN A 71 7.68 -4.47 11.79
N GLY A 72 7.57 -3.47 10.93
CA GLY A 72 6.29 -3.03 10.38
C GLY A 72 5.75 -3.99 9.33
N ILE A 73 4.48 -3.79 9.00
CA ILE A 73 3.75 -4.62 8.05
C ILE A 73 3.40 -3.81 6.81
N ILE A 74 3.60 -4.39 5.63
CA ILE A 74 3.14 -3.82 4.36
C ILE A 74 2.13 -4.78 3.74
N ALA A 75 0.93 -4.29 3.48
CA ALA A 75 -0.13 -5.06 2.86
C ALA A 75 -0.59 -4.42 1.54
N PHE A 76 -1.06 -5.25 0.63
CA PHE A 76 -1.53 -4.85 -0.68
C PHE A 76 -2.96 -5.31 -0.90
N HIS A 77 -3.75 -4.47 -1.55
CA HIS A 77 -5.07 -4.81 -2.04
C HIS A 77 -5.01 -5.34 -3.48
N ASP A 78 -5.93 -6.21 -3.87
CA ASP A 78 -6.11 -6.72 -5.25
C ASP A 78 -4.92 -7.49 -5.83
N ILE A 79 -4.33 -8.38 -5.06
CA ILE A 79 -3.19 -9.21 -5.52
C ILE A 79 -3.59 -10.37 -6.45
N VAL A 80 -4.86 -10.64 -6.60
CA VAL A 80 -5.34 -11.71 -7.48
C VAL A 80 -5.11 -11.34 -8.94
N ILE A 81 -4.55 -12.27 -9.70
CA ILE A 81 -4.36 -12.12 -11.15
C ILE A 81 -5.48 -12.82 -11.88
N SER A 82 -6.28 -12.07 -12.60
CA SER A 82 -7.37 -12.60 -13.42
C SER A 82 -7.66 -11.67 -14.60
N THR A 83 -8.39 -12.20 -15.60
CA THR A 83 -8.87 -11.38 -16.72
C THR A 83 -9.70 -10.20 -16.24
N ARG A 84 -10.53 -10.39 -15.22
CA ARG A 84 -11.35 -9.32 -14.65
C ARG A 84 -10.51 -8.19 -14.08
N HIS A 85 -9.39 -8.50 -13.42
CA HIS A 85 -8.45 -7.50 -12.91
C HIS A 85 -7.76 -6.77 -14.07
N HIS A 86 -7.29 -7.49 -15.07
CA HIS A 86 -6.63 -6.90 -16.23
C HIS A 86 -7.58 -6.00 -17.04
N ASP A 87 -8.84 -6.36 -17.19
CA ASP A 87 -9.85 -5.54 -17.86
C ASP A 87 -10.08 -4.19 -17.14
N ARG A 88 -9.78 -4.12 -15.86
CA ARG A 88 -9.87 -2.91 -15.04
C ARG A 88 -8.52 -2.22 -14.82
N ASN A 89 -7.49 -2.64 -15.55
CA ASN A 89 -6.12 -2.16 -15.38
C ASN A 89 -5.57 -2.40 -13.95
N VAL A 90 -5.93 -3.53 -13.35
CA VAL A 90 -5.42 -3.96 -12.04
C VAL A 90 -4.27 -4.93 -12.24
N TYR A 91 -3.06 -4.52 -11.85
CA TYR A 91 -1.81 -5.27 -12.01
C TYR A 91 -1.03 -5.37 -10.70
N VAL A 92 -1.68 -5.21 -9.58
CA VAL A 92 -1.06 -5.32 -8.24
C VAL A 92 -0.47 -6.72 -8.03
N GLY A 93 -1.17 -7.74 -8.50
CA GLY A 93 -0.71 -9.12 -8.37
C GLY A 93 0.62 -9.39 -9.05
N GLU A 94 0.86 -8.80 -10.22
CA GLU A 94 2.13 -8.92 -10.94
C GLU A 94 3.27 -8.30 -10.17
N PHE A 95 3.09 -7.07 -9.67
CA PHE A 95 4.09 -6.42 -8.83
C PHE A 95 4.34 -7.19 -7.52
N TRP A 96 3.28 -7.64 -6.88
CA TRP A 96 3.36 -8.42 -5.64
C TRP A 96 4.14 -9.74 -5.85
N ARG A 97 3.92 -10.44 -6.95
CA ARG A 97 4.70 -11.64 -7.31
C ARG A 97 6.17 -11.34 -7.54
N GLU A 98 6.46 -10.26 -8.26
CA GLU A 98 7.84 -9.80 -8.48
C GLU A 98 8.55 -9.54 -7.16
N LEU A 99 7.86 -8.86 -6.24
CA LEU A 99 8.39 -8.46 -4.96
C LEU A 99 8.59 -9.65 -4.01
N THR A 100 7.63 -10.56 -3.95
CA THR A 100 7.66 -11.72 -3.05
C THR A 100 8.29 -12.96 -3.66
N LYS A 101 8.44 -12.99 -4.99
CA LYS A 101 8.87 -14.16 -5.77
C LYS A 101 7.93 -15.36 -5.64
N VAL A 102 6.70 -15.13 -5.23
CA VAL A 102 5.66 -16.18 -5.15
C VAL A 102 4.95 -16.31 -6.49
N ARG A 103 4.92 -17.52 -7.03
CA ARG A 103 4.39 -17.77 -8.39
C ARG A 103 2.87 -17.90 -8.47
N ASN A 104 2.21 -18.24 -7.39
CA ASN A 104 0.76 -18.46 -7.39
C ASN A 104 0.11 -17.94 -6.12
N PRO A 105 -0.23 -16.64 -6.05
CA PRO A 105 -0.79 -16.02 -4.86
C PRO A 105 -2.26 -16.34 -4.61
N LYS A 106 -2.83 -17.28 -5.35
CA LYS A 106 -4.27 -17.49 -5.48
C LYS A 106 -4.96 -17.79 -4.17
N PHE A 107 -4.64 -17.66 -3.06
CA PHE A 107 -5.26 -17.87 -1.76
C PHE A 107 -4.29 -17.59 -0.60
N LEU A 108 -3.20 -16.86 -0.89
CA LEU A 108 -2.24 -16.53 0.14
C LEU A 108 -2.40 -15.07 0.52
N ASN A 109 -2.62 -14.85 1.79
CA ASN A 109 -2.34 -13.56 2.39
C ASN A 109 -0.87 -13.51 2.73
N GLN A 110 -0.19 -12.54 2.18
CA GLN A 110 1.20 -12.31 2.55
C GLN A 110 1.41 -10.88 2.99
N CYS A 111 2.22 -10.72 4.01
CA CYS A 111 2.64 -9.43 4.49
C CYS A 111 4.17 -9.40 4.63
N MET A 112 4.72 -8.21 4.58
CA MET A 112 6.14 -7.98 4.87
C MET A 112 6.28 -7.50 6.31
N ILE A 113 7.05 -8.21 7.10
CA ILE A 113 7.38 -7.82 8.47
C ILE A 113 8.91 -7.79 8.60
N GLY A 114 9.46 -6.64 8.98
CA GLY A 114 10.89 -6.51 9.20
C GLY A 114 11.75 -6.83 7.98
N GLY A 115 11.24 -6.60 6.78
CA GLY A 115 11.90 -6.94 5.52
C GLY A 115 11.73 -8.40 5.07
N ASN A 116 11.00 -9.21 5.81
CA ASN A 116 10.70 -10.59 5.46
C ASN A 116 9.21 -10.77 5.13
N TRP A 117 8.93 -11.63 4.15
CA TRP A 117 7.56 -11.98 3.77
C TRP A 117 7.04 -13.13 4.62
N TYR A 118 5.81 -12.97 5.12
CA TYR A 118 5.09 -13.98 5.90
C TYR A 118 3.78 -14.32 5.23
N GLU A 119 3.39 -15.59 5.30
CA GLU A 119 2.11 -16.07 4.81
C GLU A 119 1.08 -16.01 5.93
N ILE A 120 -0.06 -15.39 5.66
CA ILE A 120 -1.17 -15.31 6.59
C ILE A 120 -2.36 -16.04 5.97
N TYR A 121 -2.72 -17.17 6.53
CA TYR A 121 -3.77 -18.05 5.98
C TYR A 121 -5.19 -17.74 6.47
N GLU A 122 -5.35 -16.95 7.52
CA GLU A 122 -6.58 -16.91 8.30
C GLU A 122 -7.59 -15.84 7.89
N PHE A 123 -7.24 -14.92 6.97
CA PHE A 123 -8.05 -13.73 6.72
C PHE A 123 -8.58 -13.58 5.30
N VAL A 124 -8.40 -14.57 4.42
CA VAL A 124 -9.00 -14.52 3.09
C VAL A 124 -10.23 -15.40 3.05
N GLU A 125 -11.40 -14.76 3.01
CA GLU A 125 -12.59 -15.47 2.56
C GLU A 125 -12.48 -15.76 1.08
N PRO A 126 -12.96 -16.94 0.61
CA PRO A 126 -13.02 -17.22 -0.81
C PRO A 126 -13.77 -16.11 -1.55
N GLY A 127 -13.10 -15.44 -2.49
CA GLY A 127 -13.66 -14.34 -3.26
C GLY A 127 -13.22 -12.94 -2.84
N ASN A 128 -12.49 -12.78 -1.77
CA ASN A 128 -11.84 -11.51 -1.44
C ASN A 128 -10.61 -11.30 -2.31
N ASP A 129 -10.49 -10.09 -2.83
CA ASP A 129 -9.45 -9.70 -3.78
C ASP A 129 -8.25 -9.05 -3.09
N TRP A 130 -8.24 -8.95 -1.79
CA TRP A 130 -7.15 -8.30 -1.08
C TRP A 130 -6.36 -9.30 -0.24
N ALA A 131 -5.07 -9.07 -0.20
CA ALA A 131 -4.14 -9.81 0.64
C ALA A 131 -3.63 -8.88 1.73
N GLY A 132 -3.39 -9.42 2.81
CA GLY A 132 -3.01 -8.68 3.97
C GLY A 132 -3.95 -9.03 5.07
N ILE A 133 -3.89 -8.43 6.06
CA ILE A 133 -4.44 -8.70 7.36
C ILE A 133 -5.94 -8.77 7.37
#